data_1aa8829bc3860c607657eaeeea19f596
#
_entry.id   1aa8829bc3860c607657eaeeea19f596
#
_cell.length_a   1.000
_cell.length_b   1.000
_cell.length_c   1.000
_cell.angle_alpha   90.00
_cell.angle_beta   90.00
_cell.angle_gamma   90.00
#
_symmetry.space_group_name_H-M   'P 1'
#
loop_
_entity.id
_entity.type
_entity.pdbx_description
1 polymer ?
#
loop_
_entity_poly.entity_id
_entity_poly.type
_entity_poly.pdbx_seq_one_letter_code
_entity_poly.pdbx_strand_id
1 'polypeptide(L)'
;MRSTTSFRRYPRGVLLVCLLWVVSGCATSYPVKVEAFSSGRPSPGLSYRIQLKGVSPDGVVRLRETEAATYVRTALSGRGFYEAPSADRADVVIEVEFGIEPVRGRDGPDRVPIYAELAGGVRQETVTVTDPQGRTSTETVPVKTPSRREVIGYHQLVDATPVYEKFLRIRARESRARDKDGTPKDLWSVEVTSEDRSDDLRRYLPVLASVTMRSLAGEVSSGDVRVPDDDPDVAFVRRGL
;
A
#
# COMPACT_ATOMS: atom_id res chain seq x y z
N MET A 1 10.21 -71.33 15.38
CA MET A 1 9.46 -70.10 15.51
C MET A 1 9.82 -69.12 14.36
N ARG A 2 8.92 -69.05 13.35
CA ARG A 2 9.12 -68.10 12.21
C ARG A 2 8.17 -66.94 12.39
N SER A 3 8.70 -65.75 12.59
CA SER A 3 7.96 -64.49 12.69
C SER A 3 7.67 -63.97 11.26
N THR A 4 6.39 -63.94 10.90
CA THR A 4 5.92 -63.36 9.63
C THR A 4 5.54 -61.91 9.84
N THR A 5 6.40 -61.01 9.37
CA THR A 5 6.12 -59.55 9.33
C THR A 5 5.12 -59.26 8.19
N SER A 6 3.90 -58.90 8.57
CA SER A 6 2.86 -58.49 7.65
C SER A 6 3.12 -57.09 7.15
N PHE A 7 3.53 -56.93 5.90
CA PHE A 7 3.63 -55.62 5.21
C PHE A 7 2.22 -55.14 4.84
N ARG A 8 1.72 -54.19 5.58
CA ARG A 8 0.44 -53.51 5.33
C ARG A 8 0.55 -52.67 4.05
N ARG A 9 -0.01 -53.13 2.95
CA ARG A 9 -0.08 -52.40 1.66
C ARG A 9 -1.00 -51.19 1.83
N TYR A 10 -0.45 -49.97 1.94
CA TYR A 10 -1.21 -48.75 1.82
C TYR A 10 -1.77 -48.61 0.40
N PRO A 11 -3.06 -48.28 0.22
CA PRO A 11 -3.65 -48.16 -1.11
C PRO A 11 -2.97 -46.97 -1.83
N ARG A 12 -2.46 -47.25 -3.02
CA ARG A 12 -1.77 -46.26 -3.88
C ARG A 12 -2.55 -44.96 -4.12
N GLY A 13 -3.87 -44.94 -3.92
CA GLY A 13 -4.74 -43.79 -4.02
C GLY A 13 -4.51 -42.73 -2.94
N VAL A 14 -4.15 -43.11 -1.70
CA VAL A 14 -3.95 -42.16 -0.60
C VAL A 14 -2.68 -41.31 -0.82
N LEU A 15 -1.64 -41.91 -1.40
CA LEU A 15 -0.38 -41.23 -1.67
C LEU A 15 -0.53 -40.16 -2.77
N LEU A 16 -1.40 -40.37 -3.75
CA LEU A 16 -1.69 -39.45 -4.84
C LEU A 16 -2.51 -38.23 -4.36
N VAL A 17 -3.44 -38.43 -3.44
CA VAL A 17 -4.25 -37.34 -2.83
C VAL A 17 -3.39 -36.46 -1.93
N CYS A 18 -2.46 -37.04 -1.16
CA CYS A 18 -1.52 -36.23 -0.35
C CYS A 18 -0.55 -35.40 -1.20
N LEU A 19 -0.15 -35.89 -2.38
CA LEU A 19 0.75 -35.14 -3.28
C LEU A 19 0.07 -33.92 -3.90
N LEU A 20 -1.24 -33.97 -4.13
CA LEU A 20 -2.03 -32.83 -4.66
C LEU A 20 -2.20 -31.67 -3.67
N TRP A 21 -2.09 -31.90 -2.38
CA TRP A 21 -2.22 -30.88 -1.33
C TRP A 21 -0.93 -30.09 -1.07
N VAL A 22 0.23 -30.58 -1.51
CA VAL A 22 1.52 -29.90 -1.29
C VAL A 22 1.79 -28.78 -2.31
N VAL A 23 0.99 -28.69 -3.39
CA VAL A 23 1.17 -27.70 -4.46
C VAL A 23 0.41 -26.38 -4.18
N SER A 24 -0.25 -26.23 -3.03
CA SER A 24 -0.82 -24.94 -2.61
C SER A 24 0.31 -23.98 -2.22
N GLY A 25 1.14 -23.60 -3.19
CA GLY A 25 2.13 -22.56 -3.02
C GLY A 25 1.45 -21.28 -2.55
N CYS A 26 2.00 -20.62 -1.53
CA CYS A 26 1.54 -19.32 -1.11
C CYS A 26 1.64 -18.36 -2.31
N ALA A 27 0.53 -18.13 -3.01
CA ALA A 27 0.47 -17.14 -4.07
C ALA A 27 0.75 -15.77 -3.45
N THR A 28 1.86 -15.18 -3.83
CA THR A 28 2.18 -13.80 -3.44
C THR A 28 1.13 -12.89 -4.05
N SER A 29 0.50 -12.04 -3.24
CA SER A 29 -0.46 -11.04 -3.72
C SER A 29 -0.04 -9.65 -3.31
N TYR A 30 -0.30 -8.68 -4.18
CA TYR A 30 0.02 -7.28 -3.97
C TYR A 30 -1.23 -6.52 -3.52
N PRO A 31 -1.23 -5.87 -2.36
CA PRO A 31 -2.27 -4.91 -2.01
C PRO A 31 -2.09 -3.65 -2.86
N VAL A 32 -3.12 -3.25 -3.57
CA VAL A 32 -3.09 -2.10 -4.49
C VAL A 32 -4.30 -1.23 -4.22
N LYS A 33 -4.08 0.06 -4.02
CA LYS A 33 -5.12 1.07 -3.94
C LYS A 33 -5.24 1.77 -5.30
N VAL A 34 -6.46 1.98 -5.75
CA VAL A 34 -6.77 2.63 -7.02
C VAL A 34 -7.59 3.87 -6.77
N GLU A 35 -7.23 4.96 -7.41
CA GLU A 35 -8.03 6.17 -7.51
C GLU A 35 -8.18 6.51 -8.99
N ALA A 36 -9.38 6.31 -9.53
CA ALA A 36 -9.67 6.55 -10.93
C ALA A 36 -10.72 7.64 -11.09
N PHE A 37 -10.44 8.60 -11.94
CA PHE A 37 -11.35 9.67 -12.31
C PHE A 37 -11.46 9.75 -13.83
N SER A 38 -12.68 9.84 -14.34
CA SER A 38 -12.89 9.95 -15.78
C SER A 38 -14.06 10.90 -16.07
N SER A 39 -13.90 11.79 -17.02
CA SER A 39 -14.98 12.65 -17.55
C SER A 39 -15.90 11.88 -18.53
N GLY A 40 -15.52 10.66 -18.90
CA GLY A 40 -16.26 9.75 -19.78
C GLY A 40 -15.48 8.47 -19.99
N ARG A 41 -16.13 7.40 -20.48
CA ARG A 41 -15.43 6.14 -20.74
C ARG A 41 -14.39 6.35 -21.87
N PRO A 42 -13.12 6.01 -21.67
CA PRO A 42 -12.14 6.10 -22.74
C PRO A 42 -12.59 5.24 -23.93
N SER A 43 -12.63 5.84 -25.11
CA SER A 43 -13.01 5.11 -26.31
C SER A 43 -11.84 4.27 -26.83
N PRO A 44 -12.06 2.98 -27.16
CA PRO A 44 -11.04 2.20 -27.89
C PRO A 44 -10.68 2.85 -29.22
N GLY A 45 -9.45 2.70 -29.67
CA GLY A 45 -9.00 3.25 -30.95
C GLY A 45 -8.49 4.69 -30.89
N LEU A 46 -8.37 5.29 -29.70
CA LEU A 46 -7.69 6.57 -29.55
C LEU A 46 -6.18 6.42 -29.72
N SER A 47 -5.61 7.34 -30.46
CA SER A 47 -4.16 7.45 -30.59
C SER A 47 -3.58 8.28 -29.43
N TYR A 48 -2.42 7.84 -28.92
CA TYR A 48 -1.80 8.55 -27.80
C TYR A 48 -0.32 8.83 -28.02
N ARG A 49 0.20 9.77 -27.24
CA ARG A 49 1.64 9.97 -27.06
C ARG A 49 1.97 10.02 -25.59
N ILE A 50 2.95 9.23 -25.15
CA ILE A 50 3.40 9.23 -23.75
C ILE A 50 4.36 10.40 -23.52
N GLN A 51 4.15 11.10 -22.41
CA GLN A 51 5.03 12.10 -21.84
C GLN A 51 5.36 11.70 -20.41
N LEU A 52 6.63 11.37 -20.16
CA LEU A 52 7.11 11.05 -18.81
C LEU A 52 7.32 12.33 -18.02
N LYS A 53 6.84 12.35 -16.78
CA LYS A 53 7.10 13.44 -15.81
C LYS A 53 8.25 13.04 -14.88
N GLY A 54 9.05 14.04 -14.46
CA GLY A 54 10.12 13.80 -13.48
C GLY A 54 11.37 13.17 -14.06
N VAL A 55 11.60 13.31 -15.36
CA VAL A 55 12.79 12.76 -16.03
C VAL A 55 14.07 13.34 -15.40
N SER A 56 14.84 12.47 -14.75
CA SER A 56 16.15 12.83 -14.20
C SER A 56 17.23 12.75 -15.29
N PRO A 57 18.26 13.60 -15.26
CA PRO A 57 19.35 13.57 -16.24
C PRO A 57 20.24 12.33 -16.13
N ASP A 58 20.13 11.53 -15.09
CA ASP A 58 20.97 10.36 -14.82
C ASP A 58 20.61 9.15 -15.69
N GLY A 59 21.62 8.50 -16.31
CA GLY A 59 21.43 7.39 -17.23
C GLY A 59 20.71 6.15 -16.65
N VAL A 60 20.85 5.89 -15.35
CA VAL A 60 20.17 4.78 -14.66
C VAL A 60 18.65 5.03 -14.59
N VAL A 61 18.25 6.27 -14.42
CA VAL A 61 16.82 6.65 -14.39
C VAL A 61 16.20 6.48 -15.75
N ARG A 62 16.92 6.79 -16.85
CA ARG A 62 16.44 6.58 -18.23
C ARG A 62 16.05 5.14 -18.53
N LEU A 63 16.78 4.16 -17.99
CA LEU A 63 16.42 2.75 -18.17
C LEU A 63 15.10 2.42 -17.47
N ARG A 64 14.91 2.89 -16.24
CA ARG A 64 13.65 2.72 -15.48
C ARG A 64 12.48 3.43 -16.16
N GLU A 65 12.70 4.61 -16.71
CA GLU A 65 11.72 5.37 -17.49
C GLU A 65 11.29 4.62 -18.75
N THR A 66 12.24 4.04 -19.47
CA THR A 66 11.95 3.22 -20.66
C THR A 66 11.14 1.98 -20.29
N GLU A 67 11.50 1.32 -19.21
CA GLU A 67 10.80 0.14 -18.71
C GLU A 67 9.36 0.48 -18.29
N ALA A 68 9.18 1.54 -17.48
CA ALA A 68 7.87 2.00 -17.08
C ALA A 68 6.98 2.40 -18.26
N ALA A 69 7.55 3.16 -19.21
CA ALA A 69 6.85 3.52 -20.43
C ALA A 69 6.43 2.29 -21.26
N THR A 70 7.26 1.24 -21.29
CA THR A 70 6.94 0.00 -21.99
C THR A 70 5.77 -0.73 -21.32
N TYR A 71 5.76 -0.83 -20.00
CA TYR A 71 4.63 -1.44 -19.28
C TYR A 71 3.33 -0.67 -19.52
N VAL A 72 3.39 0.67 -19.47
CA VAL A 72 2.22 1.50 -19.75
C VAL A 72 1.75 1.35 -21.20
N ARG A 73 2.66 1.33 -22.19
CA ARG A 73 2.31 1.05 -23.60
C ARG A 73 1.60 -0.29 -23.75
N THR A 74 2.13 -1.32 -23.12
CA THR A 74 1.54 -2.65 -23.17
C THR A 74 0.13 -2.65 -22.54
N ALA A 75 -0.04 -2.01 -21.39
CA ALA A 75 -1.34 -1.88 -20.74
C ALA A 75 -2.35 -1.13 -21.62
N LEU A 76 -1.95 -0.02 -22.23
CA LEU A 76 -2.79 0.76 -23.14
C LEU A 76 -3.15 -0.03 -24.42
N SER A 77 -2.19 -0.75 -25.00
CA SER A 77 -2.44 -1.58 -26.19
C SER A 77 -3.44 -2.69 -25.92
N GLY A 78 -3.42 -3.28 -24.71
CA GLY A 78 -4.41 -4.26 -24.24
C GLY A 78 -5.84 -3.71 -24.19
N ARG A 79 -6.01 -2.38 -24.25
CA ARG A 79 -7.31 -1.70 -24.30
C ARG A 79 -7.63 -1.08 -25.67
N GLY A 80 -6.82 -1.41 -26.67
CA GLY A 80 -7.05 -0.95 -28.04
C GLY A 80 -6.59 0.48 -28.30
N PHE A 81 -5.78 1.07 -27.42
CA PHE A 81 -5.09 2.32 -27.71
C PHE A 81 -3.85 2.05 -28.58
N TYR A 82 -3.46 2.98 -29.43
CA TYR A 82 -2.25 2.85 -30.24
C TYR A 82 -1.37 4.11 -30.15
N GLU A 83 -0.05 3.92 -30.17
CA GLU A 83 0.89 5.03 -30.06
C GLU A 83 0.98 5.81 -31.38
N ALA A 84 0.74 7.12 -31.31
CA ALA A 84 0.90 8.00 -32.47
C ALA A 84 2.40 8.21 -32.79
N PRO A 85 2.75 8.39 -34.06
CA PRO A 85 4.14 8.61 -34.48
C PRO A 85 4.71 9.93 -33.91
N SER A 86 3.85 10.92 -33.65
CA SER A 86 4.25 12.23 -33.09
C SER A 86 3.13 12.81 -32.23
N ALA A 87 3.46 13.75 -31.34
CA ALA A 87 2.51 14.36 -30.41
C ALA A 87 1.42 15.19 -31.10
N ASP A 88 1.74 15.80 -32.24
CA ASP A 88 0.78 16.60 -33.05
C ASP A 88 -0.27 15.73 -33.77
N ARG A 89 0.02 14.44 -33.94
CA ARG A 89 -0.90 13.45 -34.51
C ARG A 89 -1.64 12.62 -33.49
N ALA A 90 -1.30 12.74 -32.22
CA ALA A 90 -1.98 12.05 -31.16
C ALA A 90 -3.33 12.71 -30.83
N ASP A 91 -4.36 11.91 -30.57
CA ASP A 91 -5.65 12.40 -30.07
C ASP A 91 -5.50 12.84 -28.61
N VAL A 92 -4.69 12.10 -27.85
CA VAL A 92 -4.44 12.38 -26.42
C VAL A 92 -2.95 12.35 -26.09
N VAL A 93 -2.56 13.20 -25.16
CA VAL A 93 -1.26 13.14 -24.50
C VAL A 93 -1.45 12.44 -23.16
N ILE A 94 -0.66 11.40 -22.92
CA ILE A 94 -0.69 10.63 -21.67
C ILE A 94 0.54 10.97 -20.87
N GLU A 95 0.34 11.72 -19.79
CA GLU A 95 1.37 12.01 -18.80
C GLU A 95 1.50 10.80 -17.86
N VAL A 96 2.72 10.32 -17.68
CA VAL A 96 3.04 9.19 -16.81
C VAL A 96 4.04 9.64 -15.77
N GLU A 97 3.70 9.43 -14.52
CA GLU A 97 4.55 9.65 -13.36
C GLU A 97 4.60 8.36 -12.55
N PHE A 98 5.77 7.96 -12.11
CA PHE A 98 5.94 6.75 -11.31
C PHE A 98 7.10 6.94 -10.34
N GLY A 99 7.05 6.22 -9.25
CA GLY A 99 8.10 6.36 -8.24
C GLY A 99 7.90 5.48 -7.02
N ILE A 100 8.78 5.72 -6.08
CA ILE A 100 8.75 5.13 -4.75
C ILE A 100 9.04 6.23 -3.73
N GLU A 101 8.20 6.31 -2.72
CA GLU A 101 8.31 7.30 -1.65
C GLU A 101 8.24 6.61 -0.28
N PRO A 102 9.00 7.05 0.71
CA PRO A 102 8.83 6.57 2.08
C PRO A 102 7.47 7.07 2.62
N VAL A 103 6.70 6.18 3.23
CA VAL A 103 5.42 6.54 3.85
C VAL A 103 5.69 7.34 5.12
N ARG A 104 5.48 8.66 5.04
CA ARG A 104 5.67 9.55 6.19
C ARG A 104 4.59 9.28 7.24
N GLY A 105 5.01 9.17 8.50
CA GLY A 105 4.10 9.04 9.65
C GLY A 105 3.96 7.62 10.20
N ARG A 106 4.40 6.57 9.47
CA ARG A 106 4.56 5.24 10.06
C ARG A 106 5.96 5.01 10.65
N ASP A 107 6.91 5.89 10.33
CA ASP A 107 8.29 5.86 10.83
C ASP A 107 8.49 6.72 12.09
N GLY A 108 7.40 7.24 12.66
CA GLY A 108 7.47 7.84 13.99
C GLY A 108 7.89 6.77 14.98
N PRO A 109 8.89 7.03 15.84
CA PRO A 109 9.24 6.05 16.87
C PRO A 109 7.96 5.78 17.66
N ASP A 110 7.48 4.53 17.60
CA ASP A 110 6.42 4.08 18.49
C ASP A 110 6.92 4.29 19.91
N ARG A 111 6.43 5.37 20.52
CA ARG A 111 6.79 5.71 21.88
C ARG A 111 5.93 4.87 22.81
N VAL A 112 6.49 3.75 23.25
CA VAL A 112 5.86 2.95 24.28
C VAL A 112 6.08 3.62 25.63
N PRO A 113 5.03 4.04 26.33
CA PRO A 113 5.18 4.69 27.62
C PRO A 113 5.74 3.70 28.67
N ILE A 114 6.75 4.14 29.38
CA ILE A 114 7.32 3.43 30.52
C ILE A 114 6.54 3.88 31.75
N TYR A 115 5.93 2.92 32.42
CA TYR A 115 5.18 3.17 33.64
C TYR A 115 6.00 2.81 34.87
N ALA A 116 6.00 3.67 35.88
CA ALA A 116 6.45 3.29 37.20
C ALA A 116 5.24 3.33 38.20
N GLU A 117 5.24 2.39 39.11
CA GLU A 117 4.35 2.44 40.26
C GLU A 117 5.00 3.31 41.33
N LEU A 118 4.44 4.50 41.54
CA LEU A 118 4.80 5.34 42.70
C LEU A 118 4.12 4.76 43.92
N ALA A 119 4.96 4.33 44.87
CA ALA A 119 4.46 3.80 46.13
C ALA A 119 3.55 4.83 46.82
N GLY A 120 2.42 4.37 47.29
CA GLY A 120 1.56 5.18 48.13
C GLY A 120 2.26 5.55 49.42
N GLY A 121 2.11 6.78 49.85
CA GLY A 121 2.65 7.30 51.10
C GLY A 121 1.60 7.41 52.17
N VAL A 122 2.04 7.79 53.36
CA VAL A 122 1.12 8.22 54.46
C VAL A 122 1.26 9.74 54.56
N ARG A 123 0.17 10.45 54.29
CA ARG A 123 0.09 11.88 54.48
C ARG A 123 -0.64 12.17 55.77
N GLN A 124 -0.14 13.06 56.58
CA GLN A 124 -0.87 13.57 57.74
C GLN A 124 -1.85 14.63 57.31
N GLU A 125 -3.13 14.44 57.62
CA GLU A 125 -4.20 15.38 57.33
C GLU A 125 -4.83 15.83 58.61
N THR A 126 -5.01 17.15 58.77
CA THR A 126 -5.59 17.74 59.95
C THR A 126 -7.11 17.79 59.79
N VAL A 127 -7.83 17.08 60.60
CA VAL A 127 -9.29 16.99 60.55
C VAL A 127 -9.86 17.66 61.80
N THR A 128 -10.88 18.47 61.61
CA THR A 128 -11.63 19.07 62.73
C THR A 128 -12.74 18.11 63.13
N VAL A 129 -12.64 17.62 64.33
CA VAL A 129 -13.68 16.72 64.97
C VAL A 129 -14.50 17.51 65.89
N THR A 130 -15.81 17.42 65.76
CA THR A 130 -16.77 18.04 66.72
C THR A 130 -17.35 16.95 67.57
N ASP A 131 -17.24 17.11 68.96
CA ASP A 131 -17.83 16.17 69.93
C ASP A 131 -19.36 16.34 70.02
N PRO A 132 -20.10 15.39 70.65
CA PRO A 132 -21.54 15.51 70.79
C PRO A 132 -21.99 16.71 71.67
N GLN A 133 -21.07 17.34 72.39
CA GLN A 133 -21.29 18.56 73.15
C GLN A 133 -20.99 19.84 72.37
N GLY A 134 -20.68 19.75 71.07
CA GLY A 134 -20.42 20.88 70.15
C GLY A 134 -19.03 21.52 70.30
N ARG A 135 -18.06 20.86 70.93
CA ARG A 135 -16.68 21.35 71.03
C ARG A 135 -15.89 20.85 69.85
N THR A 136 -15.19 21.75 69.21
CA THR A 136 -14.31 21.44 68.12
C THR A 136 -12.88 21.21 68.60
N SER A 137 -12.27 20.07 68.19
CA SER A 137 -10.86 19.76 68.34
C SER A 137 -10.22 19.46 67.01
N THR A 138 -8.95 19.76 66.88
CA THR A 138 -8.18 19.49 65.67
C THR A 138 -7.34 18.26 65.98
N GLU A 139 -7.53 17.21 65.15
CA GLU A 139 -6.79 15.97 65.27
C GLU A 139 -6.03 15.70 63.92
N THR A 140 -4.79 15.25 64.01
CA THR A 140 -3.98 14.88 62.87
C THR A 140 -4.09 13.38 62.63
N VAL A 141 -4.71 13.02 61.51
CA VAL A 141 -4.97 11.62 61.17
C VAL A 141 -4.05 11.20 60.00
N PRO A 142 -3.40 10.05 60.08
CA PRO A 142 -2.64 9.53 58.97
C PRO A 142 -3.57 8.99 57.87
N VAL A 143 -3.57 9.64 56.69
CA VAL A 143 -4.32 9.21 55.52
C VAL A 143 -3.36 8.47 54.54
N LYS A 144 -3.69 7.22 54.23
CA LYS A 144 -2.93 6.44 53.22
C LYS A 144 -3.27 6.93 51.81
N THR A 145 -2.28 7.37 51.08
CA THR A 145 -2.40 7.67 49.66
C THR A 145 -2.20 6.37 48.89
N PRO A 146 -3.12 5.99 47.97
CA PRO A 146 -2.95 4.78 47.19
C PRO A 146 -1.74 4.91 46.24
N SER A 147 -1.12 3.79 45.89
CA SER A 147 -0.11 3.75 44.81
C SER A 147 -0.76 4.20 43.51
N ARG A 148 -0.04 4.98 42.74
CA ARG A 148 -0.47 5.42 41.38
C ARG A 148 0.53 5.01 40.35
N ARG A 149 0.03 4.67 39.17
CA ARG A 149 0.83 4.40 38.00
C ARG A 149 1.06 5.70 37.25
N GLU A 150 2.31 6.07 37.04
CA GLU A 150 2.69 7.30 36.32
C GLU A 150 3.64 6.99 35.19
N VAL A 151 3.48 7.70 34.04
CA VAL A 151 4.41 7.59 32.92
C VAL A 151 5.68 8.34 33.27
N ILE A 152 6.80 7.62 33.42
CA ILE A 152 8.12 8.18 33.78
C ILE A 152 9.01 8.45 32.56
N GLY A 153 8.60 7.99 31.37
CA GLY A 153 9.35 8.14 30.15
C GLY A 153 8.71 7.40 29.00
N TYR A 154 9.39 7.41 27.86
CA TYR A 154 8.98 6.70 26.66
C TYR A 154 10.17 5.90 26.13
N HIS A 155 9.95 4.63 25.79
CA HIS A 155 10.91 3.82 25.05
C HIS A 155 10.70 4.07 23.57
N GLN A 156 11.74 4.49 22.88
CA GLN A 156 11.73 4.53 21.40
C GLN A 156 12.00 3.12 20.90
N LEU A 157 11.03 2.51 20.22
CA LEU A 157 11.29 1.31 19.43
C LEU A 157 12.06 1.76 18.17
N VAL A 158 13.35 1.46 18.10
CA VAL A 158 14.25 1.90 17.03
C VAL A 158 14.09 1.08 15.74
N ASP A 159 13.22 0.06 15.74
CA ASP A 159 13.05 -0.88 14.63
C ASP A 159 11.76 -0.66 13.81
N ALA A 160 11.40 0.58 13.51
CA ALA A 160 10.41 0.81 12.46
C ALA A 160 11.04 0.48 11.10
N THR A 161 10.82 -0.73 10.60
CA THR A 161 11.19 -1.08 9.23
C THR A 161 10.46 -0.13 8.28
N PRO A 162 11.16 0.64 7.43
CA PRO A 162 10.53 1.63 6.58
C PRO A 162 9.47 0.98 5.67
N VAL A 163 8.35 1.65 5.50
CA VAL A 163 7.31 1.30 4.55
C VAL A 163 7.42 2.25 3.38
N TYR A 164 7.36 1.71 2.18
CA TYR A 164 7.45 2.47 0.94
C TYR A 164 6.13 2.40 0.18
N GLU A 165 5.67 3.53 -0.30
CA GLU A 165 4.61 3.62 -1.30
C GLU A 165 5.23 3.59 -2.70
N LYS A 166 4.80 2.65 -3.53
CA LYS A 166 5.10 2.59 -4.96
C LYS A 166 3.88 3.13 -5.68
N PHE A 167 4.08 4.01 -6.61
CA PHE A 167 2.98 4.63 -7.32
C PHE A 167 3.19 4.67 -8.83
N LEU A 168 2.07 4.62 -9.55
CA LEU A 168 1.95 4.88 -10.97
C LEU A 168 0.76 5.81 -11.18
N ARG A 169 1.00 7.03 -11.63
CA ARG A 169 0.00 8.04 -11.94
C ARG A 169 -0.05 8.25 -13.44
N ILE A 170 -1.21 8.11 -14.01
CA ILE A 170 -1.42 8.31 -15.45
C ILE A 170 -2.54 9.31 -15.63
N ARG A 171 -2.30 10.35 -16.44
CA ARG A 171 -3.29 11.37 -16.77
C ARG A 171 -3.34 11.54 -18.28
N ALA A 172 -4.52 11.42 -18.85
CA ALA A 172 -4.76 11.66 -20.26
C ALA A 172 -5.40 13.03 -20.47
N ARG A 173 -4.86 13.77 -21.40
CA ARG A 173 -5.34 15.09 -21.83
C ARG A 173 -5.58 15.09 -23.31
N GLU A 174 -6.62 15.78 -23.73
CA GLU A 174 -6.90 15.98 -25.14
C GLU A 174 -5.79 16.84 -25.79
N SER A 175 -5.24 16.36 -26.92
CA SER A 175 -4.10 17.04 -27.55
C SER A 175 -4.43 18.45 -28.05
N ARG A 176 -5.63 18.65 -28.56
CA ARG A 176 -6.02 19.88 -29.28
C ARG A 176 -7.02 20.73 -28.54
N ALA A 177 -7.91 20.14 -27.74
CA ALA A 177 -8.91 20.90 -27.01
C ALA A 177 -8.30 21.61 -25.79
N ARG A 178 -8.78 22.80 -25.59
CA ARG A 178 -8.44 23.63 -24.43
C ARG A 178 -9.72 24.00 -23.69
N ASP A 179 -9.63 24.04 -22.37
CA ASP A 179 -10.68 24.62 -21.56
C ASP A 179 -10.75 26.15 -21.73
N LYS A 180 -11.77 26.79 -21.14
CA LYS A 180 -12.01 28.24 -21.27
C LYS A 180 -10.84 29.10 -20.78
N ASP A 181 -10.02 28.56 -19.90
CA ASP A 181 -8.79 29.16 -19.34
C ASP A 181 -7.52 28.83 -20.14
N GLY A 182 -7.65 28.12 -21.28
CA GLY A 182 -6.54 27.75 -22.15
C GLY A 182 -5.78 26.51 -21.72
N THR A 183 -6.16 25.84 -20.62
CA THR A 183 -5.55 24.60 -20.15
C THR A 183 -5.98 23.40 -20.99
N PRO A 184 -5.11 22.37 -21.20
CA PRO A 184 -5.52 21.13 -21.85
C PRO A 184 -6.61 20.45 -21.05
N LYS A 185 -7.69 20.01 -21.75
CA LYS A 185 -8.81 19.32 -21.13
C LYS A 185 -8.40 17.93 -20.65
N ASP A 186 -8.55 17.69 -19.34
CA ASP A 186 -8.35 16.37 -18.75
C ASP A 186 -9.51 15.42 -19.15
N LEU A 187 -9.18 14.26 -19.67
CA LEU A 187 -10.13 13.23 -20.06
C LEU A 187 -10.33 12.20 -18.95
N TRP A 188 -9.22 11.68 -18.43
CA TRP A 188 -9.22 10.73 -17.35
C TRP A 188 -7.87 10.73 -16.61
N SER A 189 -7.89 10.28 -15.38
CA SER A 189 -6.69 10.04 -14.59
C SER A 189 -6.88 8.76 -13.78
N VAL A 190 -5.78 8.02 -13.61
CA VAL A 190 -5.71 6.82 -12.77
C VAL A 190 -4.45 6.94 -11.94
N GLU A 191 -4.62 6.83 -10.64
CA GLU A 191 -3.54 6.69 -9.68
C GLU A 191 -3.62 5.31 -9.04
N VAL A 192 -2.53 4.59 -9.08
CA VAL A 192 -2.42 3.23 -8.53
C VAL A 192 -1.24 3.21 -7.59
N THR A 193 -1.48 2.83 -6.32
CA THR A 193 -0.45 2.79 -5.29
C THR A 193 -0.39 1.43 -4.62
N SER A 194 0.78 1.08 -4.10
CA SER A 194 0.97 -0.13 -3.30
C SER A 194 1.98 0.14 -2.19
N GLU A 195 1.60 -0.16 -0.96
CA GLU A 195 2.44 0.05 0.20
C GLU A 195 2.94 -1.29 0.76
N ASP A 196 4.26 -1.40 0.94
CA ASP A 196 4.89 -2.46 1.72
C ASP A 196 6.34 -2.10 2.09
N ARG A 197 7.07 -3.03 2.70
CA ARG A 197 8.44 -2.85 3.16
C ARG A 197 9.49 -2.95 2.04
N SER A 198 9.12 -3.38 0.85
CA SER A 198 10.04 -3.51 -0.28
C SER A 198 10.29 -2.15 -0.93
N ASP A 199 11.51 -1.87 -1.29
CA ASP A 199 11.93 -0.72 -2.10
C ASP A 199 12.10 -1.09 -3.59
N ASP A 200 11.71 -2.30 -3.99
CA ASP A 200 11.82 -2.78 -5.36
C ASP A 200 10.64 -2.32 -6.23
N LEU A 201 10.73 -1.10 -6.74
CA LEU A 201 9.73 -0.54 -7.67
C LEU A 201 9.56 -1.40 -8.93
N ARG A 202 10.63 -2.01 -9.44
CA ARG A 202 10.61 -2.79 -10.68
C ARG A 202 9.67 -3.98 -10.61
N ARG A 203 9.61 -4.62 -9.46
CA ARG A 203 8.68 -5.72 -9.19
C ARG A 203 7.22 -5.27 -9.24
N TYR A 204 6.93 -4.04 -8.81
CA TYR A 204 5.57 -3.51 -8.68
C TYR A 204 5.05 -2.86 -9.97
N LEU A 205 5.90 -2.26 -10.79
CA LEU A 205 5.46 -1.54 -11.99
C LEU A 205 4.53 -2.34 -12.92
N PRO A 206 4.79 -3.62 -13.25
CA PRO A 206 3.87 -4.38 -14.10
C PRO A 206 2.52 -4.65 -13.41
N VAL A 207 2.51 -4.79 -12.09
CA VAL A 207 1.27 -4.94 -11.30
C VAL A 207 0.46 -3.65 -11.34
N LEU A 208 1.08 -2.50 -11.07
CA LEU A 208 0.42 -1.19 -11.12
C LEU A 208 -0.12 -0.88 -12.52
N ALA A 209 0.64 -1.19 -13.57
CA ALA A 209 0.22 -1.00 -14.96
C ALA A 209 -0.95 -1.93 -15.35
N SER A 210 -0.98 -3.18 -14.87
CA SER A 210 -2.10 -4.10 -15.12
C SER A 210 -3.40 -3.61 -14.47
N VAL A 211 -3.32 -3.07 -13.25
CA VAL A 211 -4.47 -2.48 -12.57
C VAL A 211 -4.97 -1.23 -13.29
N THR A 212 -4.06 -0.38 -13.78
CA THR A 212 -4.42 0.76 -14.64
C THR A 212 -5.18 0.31 -15.88
N MET A 213 -4.75 -0.77 -16.53
CA MET A 213 -5.44 -1.35 -17.69
C MET A 213 -6.89 -1.74 -17.36
N ARG A 214 -7.14 -2.35 -16.20
CA ARG A 214 -8.50 -2.70 -15.72
C ARG A 214 -9.34 -1.48 -15.41
N SER A 215 -8.74 -0.46 -14.80
CA SER A 215 -9.44 0.79 -14.48
C SER A 215 -9.90 1.52 -15.74
N LEU A 216 -9.10 1.52 -16.79
CA LEU A 216 -9.48 2.08 -18.10
C LEU A 216 -10.65 1.33 -18.75
N ALA A 217 -10.81 0.03 -18.49
CA ALA A 217 -11.96 -0.74 -18.93
C ALA A 217 -13.23 -0.46 -18.10
N GLY A 218 -13.09 0.21 -16.97
CA GLY A 218 -14.16 0.37 -15.99
C GLY A 218 -14.45 -0.90 -15.17
N GLU A 219 -13.51 -1.86 -15.17
CA GLU A 219 -13.60 -3.09 -14.37
C GLU A 219 -13.22 -2.83 -12.91
N VAL A 220 -12.34 -1.87 -12.67
CA VAL A 220 -11.93 -1.42 -11.34
C VAL A 220 -12.19 0.07 -11.23
N SER A 221 -13.03 0.43 -10.29
CA SER A 221 -13.21 1.82 -9.83
C SER A 221 -12.27 2.12 -8.66
N SER A 222 -12.41 3.29 -8.05
CA SER A 222 -11.63 3.62 -6.85
C SER A 222 -11.86 2.61 -5.72
N GLY A 223 -10.78 2.18 -5.06
CA GLY A 223 -10.83 1.23 -3.96
C GLY A 223 -9.57 0.36 -3.83
N ASP A 224 -9.62 -0.57 -2.90
CA ASP A 224 -8.52 -1.52 -2.63
C ASP A 224 -8.73 -2.81 -3.41
N VAL A 225 -7.67 -3.25 -4.08
CA VAL A 225 -7.65 -4.49 -4.89
C VAL A 225 -6.45 -5.34 -4.46
N ARG A 226 -6.63 -6.65 -4.43
CA ARG A 226 -5.51 -7.60 -4.29
C ARG A 226 -5.22 -8.24 -5.64
N VAL A 227 -4.00 -8.12 -6.09
CA VAL A 227 -3.54 -8.65 -7.37
C VAL A 227 -2.58 -9.81 -7.12
N PRO A 228 -2.92 -11.04 -7.54
CA PRO A 228 -2.01 -12.18 -7.47
C PRO A 228 -0.79 -11.98 -8.38
N ASP A 229 0.37 -12.56 -8.02
CA ASP A 229 1.58 -12.47 -8.85
C ASP A 229 1.44 -13.22 -10.19
N ASP A 230 0.62 -14.25 -10.21
CA ASP A 230 0.27 -15.08 -11.37
C ASP A 230 -0.94 -14.56 -12.17
N ASP A 231 -1.38 -13.35 -11.88
CA ASP A 231 -2.49 -12.71 -12.59
C ASP A 231 -2.20 -12.60 -14.09
N PRO A 232 -3.14 -12.99 -14.97
CA PRO A 232 -2.95 -13.00 -16.41
C PRO A 232 -2.66 -11.61 -17.01
N ASP A 233 -3.23 -10.54 -16.44
CA ASP A 233 -2.98 -9.17 -16.91
C ASP A 233 -1.58 -8.70 -16.51
N VAL A 234 -1.09 -9.08 -15.32
CA VAL A 234 0.30 -8.85 -14.91
C VAL A 234 1.26 -9.59 -15.84
N ALA A 235 0.95 -10.85 -16.15
CA ALA A 235 1.74 -11.65 -17.08
C ALA A 235 1.73 -11.07 -18.51
N PHE A 236 0.60 -10.52 -18.95
CA PHE A 236 0.49 -9.82 -20.23
C PHE A 236 1.39 -8.57 -20.27
N VAL A 237 1.32 -7.72 -19.24
CA VAL A 237 2.13 -6.50 -19.16
C VAL A 237 3.62 -6.82 -19.10
N ARG A 238 4.03 -7.84 -18.34
CA ARG A 238 5.43 -8.29 -18.24
C ARG A 238 6.00 -8.76 -19.58
N ARG A 239 5.20 -9.38 -20.44
CA ARG A 239 5.63 -9.85 -21.77
C ARG A 239 5.85 -8.75 -22.79
N GLY A 240 5.40 -7.55 -22.54
CA GLY A 240 5.63 -6.39 -23.39
C GLY A 240 7.05 -5.80 -23.32
N LEU A 241 7.93 -6.38 -22.51
CA LEU A 241 9.35 -5.99 -22.41
C LEU A 241 10.24 -6.74 -23.41
#